data_2a5a58e2273a9a6cfd1c3d455e3022ee
#
_entry.id   2a5a58e2273a9a6cfd1c3d455e3022ee
#
_cell.length_a   1.000
_cell.length_b   1.000
_cell.length_c   1.000
_cell.angle_alpha   90.00
_cell.angle_beta   90.00
_cell.angle_gamma   90.00
#
_symmetry.space_group_name_H-M   'P 1'
#
loop_
_entity.id
_entity.type
_entity.pdbx_description
1 polymer ?
#
loop_
_entity_poly.entity_id
_entity_poly.type
_entity_poly.pdbx_seq_one_letter_code
_entity_poly.pdbx_strand_id
1 'polypeptide(L)'
;MEKFELIAPCHFGLEAVMKREILDLGYEITAVEDGKVTFEGDAEAIAYANVFLRTTERILLKVGQFRAETFEELFEKTRALPWERYIPKDGKFWVTKANSVKSRLFSPSDIQSIMKKAMVERLKTVYHIQWFEETGSSFPIRVSILKDVVTVGLDTSGVSLHKRGYRKLTAKAPITETLAAALLMLTPWKKDRILVDPFCGSGTFPIEAAMMAAQIAPGMNRSFLAEQWKHLVPRKHWYDVMDDAASRVDLTVETDIQGFDIDGDVIRSARENARLAQVDHLIHFQQRPVSELSHPRKYGFLVTNPPYGERLEEKEALPELYRVLGERFRALDSWSMYLITSYEDAQRYIGKKADKNRKIYNGMLRTYFYQYAGPKPPKKRTGE
;
A
#
# COMPACT_ATOMS: atom_id res chain seq x y z
N MET A 1 11.07 -24.15 13.18
CA MET A 1 11.50 -22.74 12.96
C MET A 1 10.73 -21.86 13.93
N GLU A 2 11.36 -20.82 14.41
CA GLU A 2 10.74 -19.85 15.31
C GLU A 2 9.65 -19.09 14.58
N LYS A 3 8.47 -18.96 15.17
CA LYS A 3 7.34 -18.26 14.59
C LYS A 3 7.17 -16.88 15.22
N PHE A 4 6.75 -15.94 14.39
CA PHE A 4 6.48 -14.55 14.74
C PHE A 4 5.06 -14.17 14.34
N GLU A 5 4.48 -13.23 15.07
CA GLU A 5 3.33 -12.49 14.59
C GLU A 5 3.80 -11.27 13.79
N LEU A 6 3.31 -11.13 12.56
CA LEU A 6 3.61 -10.02 11.67
C LEU A 6 2.35 -9.19 11.46
N ILE A 7 2.50 -7.87 11.51
CA ILE A 7 1.40 -6.93 11.30
C ILE A 7 1.61 -6.23 9.97
N ALA A 8 0.60 -6.27 9.10
CA ALA A 8 0.52 -5.52 7.85
C ALA A 8 -0.53 -4.42 7.96
N PRO A 9 -0.15 -3.16 8.28
CA PRO A 9 -1.05 -2.02 8.21
C PRO A 9 -1.54 -1.78 6.78
N CYS A 10 -2.81 -1.47 6.62
CA CYS A 10 -3.42 -1.13 5.33
C CYS A 10 -4.34 0.09 5.47
N HIS A 11 -4.79 0.63 4.33
CA HIS A 11 -5.82 1.66 4.37
C HIS A 11 -7.12 1.09 4.95
N PHE A 12 -7.76 1.87 5.83
CA PHE A 12 -9.04 1.50 6.43
C PHE A 12 -10.08 1.14 5.37
N GLY A 13 -10.74 0.00 5.54
CA GLY A 13 -11.70 -0.55 4.60
C GLY A 13 -11.08 -1.40 3.47
N LEU A 14 -9.76 -1.62 3.48
CA LEU A 14 -9.04 -2.46 2.52
C LEU A 14 -8.48 -3.74 3.15
N GLU A 15 -8.86 -4.05 4.39
CA GLU A 15 -8.39 -5.23 5.14
C GLU A 15 -8.68 -6.54 4.40
N ALA A 16 -9.79 -6.62 3.68
CA ALA A 16 -10.13 -7.81 2.88
C ALA A 16 -9.18 -8.05 1.70
N VAL A 17 -8.63 -6.96 1.13
CA VAL A 17 -7.62 -7.05 0.06
C VAL A 17 -6.31 -7.56 0.65
N MET A 18 -5.85 -6.93 1.75
CA MET A 18 -4.64 -7.34 2.47
C MET A 18 -4.71 -8.78 2.93
N LYS A 19 -5.85 -9.20 3.51
CA LYS A 19 -6.08 -10.58 3.92
C LYS A 19 -5.88 -11.56 2.75
N ARG A 20 -6.39 -11.22 1.56
CA ARG A 20 -6.23 -12.08 0.38
C ARG A 20 -4.76 -12.20 -0.03
N GLU A 21 -4.01 -11.09 -0.08
CA GLU A 21 -2.60 -11.13 -0.42
C GLU A 21 -1.79 -12.02 0.54
N ILE A 22 -2.06 -11.94 1.85
CA ILE A 22 -1.37 -12.76 2.86
C ILE A 22 -1.71 -14.24 2.69
N LEU A 23 -3.00 -14.57 2.44
CA LEU A 23 -3.43 -15.95 2.18
C LEU A 23 -2.84 -16.51 0.88
N ASP A 24 -2.73 -15.68 -0.17
CA ASP A 24 -2.13 -16.07 -1.46
C ASP A 24 -0.62 -16.34 -1.33
N LEU A 25 0.05 -15.74 -0.32
CA LEU A 25 1.42 -16.10 0.07
C LEU A 25 1.51 -17.37 0.93
N GLY A 26 0.38 -17.95 1.34
CA GLY A 26 0.33 -19.18 2.12
C GLY A 26 0.42 -18.99 3.63
N TYR A 27 0.30 -17.76 4.14
CA TYR A 27 0.37 -17.50 5.59
C TYR A 27 -1.00 -17.50 6.26
N GLU A 28 -1.02 -17.92 7.53
CA GLU A 28 -2.21 -17.99 8.36
C GLU A 28 -2.52 -16.64 9.03
N ILE A 29 -3.77 -16.17 8.89
CA ILE A 29 -4.26 -14.95 9.53
C ILE A 29 -4.59 -15.21 10.98
N THR A 30 -4.01 -14.46 11.90
CA THR A 30 -4.30 -14.54 13.34
C THR A 30 -5.29 -13.48 13.81
N ALA A 31 -5.31 -12.28 13.18
CA ALA A 31 -6.28 -11.24 13.49
C ALA A 31 -6.53 -10.30 12.30
N VAL A 32 -7.77 -9.81 12.19
CA VAL A 32 -8.16 -8.72 11.28
C VAL A 32 -8.80 -7.63 12.11
N GLU A 33 -8.19 -6.45 12.09
CA GLU A 33 -8.64 -5.26 12.82
C GLU A 33 -8.70 -4.07 11.87
N ASP A 34 -9.40 -3.02 12.25
CA ASP A 34 -9.48 -1.79 11.46
C ASP A 34 -8.10 -1.26 11.09
N GLY A 35 -7.79 -1.24 9.79
CA GLY A 35 -6.54 -0.72 9.23
C GLY A 35 -5.31 -1.63 9.39
N LYS A 36 -5.47 -2.90 9.80
CA LYS A 36 -4.36 -3.85 9.87
C LYS A 36 -4.81 -5.30 9.81
N VAL A 37 -3.92 -6.16 9.31
CA VAL A 37 -4.06 -7.62 9.34
C VAL A 37 -2.84 -8.19 10.02
N THR A 38 -3.03 -9.11 10.98
CA THR A 38 -1.96 -9.83 11.67
C THR A 38 -1.95 -11.28 11.19
N PHE A 39 -0.77 -11.83 10.96
CA PHE A 39 -0.58 -13.18 10.48
C PHE A 39 0.66 -13.82 11.12
N GLU A 40 0.71 -15.14 11.10
CA GLU A 40 1.85 -15.90 11.62
C GLU A 40 2.81 -16.25 10.48
N GLY A 41 4.11 -16.13 10.76
CA GLY A 41 5.18 -16.53 9.85
C GLY A 41 6.51 -16.69 10.57
N ASP A 42 7.51 -17.14 9.86
CA ASP A 42 8.89 -17.25 10.35
C ASP A 42 9.79 -16.11 9.82
N ALA A 43 11.10 -16.28 9.96
CA ALA A 43 12.06 -15.29 9.45
C ALA A 43 11.95 -15.07 7.93
N GLU A 44 11.64 -16.11 7.17
CA GLU A 44 11.45 -16.02 5.72
C GLU A 44 10.18 -15.24 5.38
N ALA A 45 9.10 -15.38 6.17
CA ALA A 45 7.86 -14.64 6.00
C ALA A 45 8.06 -13.12 6.12
N ILE A 46 9.02 -12.65 6.93
CA ILE A 46 9.39 -11.23 7.00
C ILE A 46 9.89 -10.74 5.65
N ALA A 47 10.74 -11.51 4.99
CA ALA A 47 11.25 -11.17 3.66
C ALA A 47 10.15 -11.24 2.59
N TYR A 48 9.36 -12.32 2.54
CA TYR A 48 8.23 -12.47 1.61
C TYR A 48 7.22 -11.34 1.74
N ALA A 49 6.81 -11.01 2.95
CA ALA A 49 5.84 -9.95 3.18
C ALA A 49 6.35 -8.58 2.70
N ASN A 50 7.61 -8.24 2.95
CA ASN A 50 8.20 -6.99 2.48
C ASN A 50 8.36 -6.92 0.95
N VAL A 51 8.71 -8.04 0.30
CA VAL A 51 8.94 -8.10 -1.15
C VAL A 51 7.63 -8.17 -1.92
N PHE A 52 6.65 -8.96 -1.48
CA PHE A 52 5.47 -9.32 -2.28
C PHE A 52 4.20 -8.56 -1.94
N LEU A 53 3.97 -8.10 -0.68
CA LEU A 53 2.73 -7.42 -0.33
C LEU A 53 2.65 -6.03 -0.97
N ARG A 54 1.62 -5.82 -1.80
CA ARG A 54 1.43 -4.61 -2.60
C ARG A 54 0.68 -3.51 -1.86
N THR A 55 -0.20 -3.90 -0.92
CA THR A 55 -1.21 -2.99 -0.39
C THR A 55 -0.92 -2.54 1.04
N THR A 56 0.18 -2.99 1.63
CA THR A 56 0.66 -2.53 2.94
C THR A 56 1.71 -1.43 2.82
N GLU A 57 1.71 -0.52 3.78
CA GLU A 57 2.72 0.53 3.89
C GLU A 57 4.00 0.05 4.58
N ARG A 58 3.92 -1.02 5.39
CA ARG A 58 5.01 -1.57 6.20
C ARG A 58 4.68 -2.97 6.64
N ILE A 59 5.72 -3.69 7.06
CA ILE A 59 5.60 -4.93 7.82
C ILE A 59 6.21 -4.68 9.19
N LEU A 60 5.44 -4.96 10.24
CA LEU A 60 5.90 -4.84 11.61
C LEU A 60 6.04 -6.22 12.24
N LEU A 61 7.19 -6.51 12.84
CA LEU A 61 7.37 -7.67 13.70
C LEU A 61 6.77 -7.34 15.07
N LYS A 62 5.68 -8.01 15.45
CA LYS A 62 4.98 -7.75 16.70
C LYS A 62 5.82 -8.21 17.88
N VAL A 63 6.18 -7.28 18.76
CA VAL A 63 6.92 -7.54 20.00
C VAL A 63 5.98 -7.92 21.13
N GLY A 64 4.81 -7.26 21.19
CA GLY A 64 3.80 -7.54 22.19
C GLY A 64 2.55 -6.69 22.07
N GLN A 65 1.55 -7.06 22.88
CA GLN A 65 0.31 -6.34 22.99
C GLN A 65 -0.20 -6.42 24.44
N PHE A 66 -0.63 -5.29 25.00
CA PHE A 66 -1.12 -5.21 26.37
C PHE A 66 -2.04 -4.00 26.59
N ARG A 67 -2.86 -4.02 27.64
CA ARG A 67 -3.66 -2.87 28.05
C ARG A 67 -2.85 -1.97 28.96
N ALA A 68 -2.93 -0.64 28.75
CA ALA A 68 -2.37 0.37 29.63
C ALA A 68 -3.25 1.63 29.65
N GLU A 69 -3.65 2.05 30.83
CA GLU A 69 -4.48 3.23 31.05
C GLU A 69 -3.70 4.37 31.73
N THR A 70 -2.53 4.05 32.30
CA THR A 70 -1.63 5.01 32.94
C THR A 70 -0.22 4.90 32.37
N PHE A 71 0.58 5.93 32.52
CA PHE A 71 1.99 5.93 32.11
C PHE A 71 2.83 4.96 32.91
N GLU A 72 2.49 4.68 34.17
CA GLU A 72 3.14 3.67 34.99
C GLU A 72 2.89 2.26 34.43
N GLU A 73 1.64 1.94 34.11
CA GLU A 73 1.30 0.66 33.44
C GLU A 73 1.99 0.53 32.08
N LEU A 74 2.04 1.61 31.28
CA LEU A 74 2.75 1.64 30.02
C LEU A 74 4.24 1.31 30.21
N PHE A 75 4.89 1.94 31.21
CA PHE A 75 6.29 1.72 31.53
C PHE A 75 6.56 0.28 31.94
N GLU A 76 5.85 -0.23 32.96
CA GLU A 76 6.09 -1.56 33.51
C GLU A 76 5.82 -2.67 32.49
N LYS A 77 4.72 -2.59 31.74
CA LYS A 77 4.37 -3.59 30.73
C LYS A 77 5.31 -3.53 29.52
N THR A 78 5.79 -2.34 29.13
CA THR A 78 6.84 -2.20 28.11
C THR A 78 8.16 -2.78 28.59
N ARG A 79 8.57 -2.56 29.84
CA ARG A 79 9.78 -3.11 30.44
C ARG A 79 9.75 -4.65 30.52
N ALA A 80 8.56 -5.23 30.70
CA ALA A 80 8.37 -6.66 30.78
C ALA A 80 8.51 -7.39 29.41
N LEU A 81 8.46 -6.67 28.28
CA LEU A 81 8.63 -7.28 26.97
C LEU A 81 10.07 -7.80 26.77
N PRO A 82 10.25 -8.88 26.00
CA PRO A 82 11.56 -9.52 25.81
C PRO A 82 12.39 -8.82 24.71
N TRP A 83 12.78 -7.57 24.97
CA TRP A 83 13.49 -6.73 24.00
C TRP A 83 14.81 -7.32 23.52
N GLU A 84 15.53 -8.03 24.41
CA GLU A 84 16.81 -8.72 24.16
C GLU A 84 16.71 -9.83 23.11
N ARG A 85 15.51 -10.35 22.87
CA ARG A 85 15.24 -11.31 21.79
C ARG A 85 15.41 -10.68 20.40
N TYR A 86 15.16 -9.39 20.30
CA TYR A 86 15.12 -8.65 19.04
C TYR A 86 16.28 -7.68 18.86
N ILE A 87 16.66 -6.99 19.93
CA ILE A 87 17.63 -5.89 19.88
C ILE A 87 18.94 -6.35 20.52
N PRO A 88 20.04 -6.52 19.75
CA PRO A 88 21.34 -6.88 20.29
C PRO A 88 21.94 -5.74 21.11
N LYS A 89 23.01 -6.06 21.88
CA LYS A 89 23.66 -5.13 22.83
C LYS A 89 24.12 -3.81 22.19
N ASP A 90 24.55 -3.85 20.95
CA ASP A 90 25.02 -2.70 20.16
C ASP A 90 23.91 -2.05 19.28
N GLY A 91 22.68 -2.61 19.32
CA GLY A 91 21.56 -2.16 18.51
C GLY A 91 21.13 -0.74 18.83
N LYS A 92 20.81 0.02 17.77
CA LYS A 92 20.24 1.36 17.86
C LYS A 92 18.72 1.29 17.83
N PHE A 93 18.06 1.74 18.88
CA PHE A 93 16.60 1.61 19.01
C PHE A 93 15.93 2.90 19.49
N TRP A 94 14.74 3.16 18.95
CA TRP A 94 13.91 4.32 19.31
C TRP A 94 12.45 4.10 18.92
N VAL A 95 11.54 4.78 19.57
CA VAL A 95 10.12 4.79 19.18
C VAL A 95 9.92 5.89 18.12
N THR A 96 9.70 5.49 16.87
CA THR A 96 9.58 6.41 15.73
C THR A 96 8.23 7.08 15.65
N LYS A 97 7.17 6.36 16.03
CA LYS A 97 5.80 6.83 15.92
C LYS A 97 4.94 6.18 17.00
N ALA A 98 4.18 7.00 17.69
CA ALA A 98 3.11 6.56 18.58
C ALA A 98 1.79 7.18 18.09
N ASN A 99 0.78 6.34 17.84
CA ASN A 99 -0.58 6.76 17.53
C ASN A 99 -1.47 6.31 18.66
N SER A 100 -2.34 7.21 19.14
CA SER A 100 -3.34 6.88 20.15
C SER A 100 -4.72 7.33 19.71
N VAL A 101 -5.68 6.40 19.75
CA VAL A 101 -7.06 6.64 19.33
C VAL A 101 -8.01 6.11 20.41
N LYS A 102 -8.95 6.95 20.85
CA LYS A 102 -9.97 6.59 21.86
C LYS A 102 -9.35 5.93 23.11
N SER A 103 -8.25 6.48 23.61
CA SER A 103 -7.45 5.95 24.71
C SER A 103 -7.14 7.04 25.73
N ARG A 104 -6.86 6.66 26.97
CA ARG A 104 -6.51 7.59 28.06
C ARG A 104 -5.12 8.20 27.84
N LEU A 105 -4.17 7.40 27.35
CA LEU A 105 -2.85 7.89 26.96
C LEU A 105 -2.93 8.46 25.55
N PHE A 106 -2.84 9.79 25.40
CA PHE A 106 -3.07 10.47 24.13
C PHE A 106 -1.88 11.30 23.61
N SER A 107 -0.87 11.56 24.46
CA SER A 107 0.32 12.33 24.08
C SER A 107 1.37 11.43 23.37
N PRO A 108 1.60 11.56 22.05
CA PRO A 108 2.58 10.73 21.36
C PRO A 108 4.01 10.89 21.89
N SER A 109 4.43 12.12 22.23
CA SER A 109 5.78 12.39 22.77
C SER A 109 6.01 11.73 24.11
N ASP A 110 5.02 11.76 25.01
CA ASP A 110 5.14 11.15 26.34
C ASP A 110 5.17 9.62 26.23
N ILE A 111 4.29 9.05 25.38
CA ILE A 111 4.31 7.61 25.08
C ILE A 111 5.68 7.17 24.57
N GLN A 112 6.25 7.91 23.59
CA GLN A 112 7.57 7.60 23.02
C GLN A 112 8.68 7.66 24.08
N SER A 113 8.70 8.71 24.91
CA SER A 113 9.71 8.92 25.94
C SER A 113 9.66 7.86 27.04
N ILE A 114 8.45 7.54 27.52
CA ILE A 114 8.24 6.53 28.57
C ILE A 114 8.60 5.14 28.08
N MET A 115 8.16 4.79 26.90
CA MET A 115 8.51 3.48 26.32
C MET A 115 10.01 3.34 26.04
N LYS A 116 10.67 4.39 25.51
CA LYS A 116 12.14 4.36 25.33
C LYS A 116 12.84 4.14 26.68
N LYS A 117 12.42 4.84 27.75
CA LYS A 117 12.99 4.65 29.08
C LYS A 117 12.80 3.21 29.59
N ALA A 118 11.60 2.65 29.45
CA ALA A 118 11.30 1.28 29.86
C ALA A 118 12.18 0.24 29.13
N MET A 119 12.36 0.41 27.82
CA MET A 119 13.25 -0.43 27.02
C MET A 119 14.71 -0.35 27.47
N VAL A 120 15.20 0.86 27.73
CA VAL A 120 16.56 1.10 28.24
C VAL A 120 16.78 0.38 29.57
N GLU A 121 15.84 0.50 30.51
CA GLU A 121 15.92 -0.17 31.81
C GLU A 121 15.95 -1.70 31.68
N ARG A 122 15.10 -2.26 30.79
CA ARG A 122 15.11 -3.71 30.52
C ARG A 122 16.44 -4.16 29.95
N LEU A 123 16.92 -3.52 28.90
CA LEU A 123 18.13 -3.92 28.18
C LEU A 123 19.40 -3.70 29.02
N LYS A 124 19.46 -2.65 29.85
CA LYS A 124 20.52 -2.45 30.84
C LYS A 124 20.62 -3.64 31.82
N THR A 125 19.46 -4.06 32.32
CA THR A 125 19.39 -5.17 33.25
C THR A 125 19.84 -6.48 32.61
N VAL A 126 19.36 -6.79 31.41
CA VAL A 126 19.66 -8.06 30.74
C VAL A 126 21.11 -8.12 30.23
N TYR A 127 21.62 -7.02 29.68
CA TYR A 127 22.95 -6.96 29.10
C TYR A 127 24.05 -6.58 30.12
N HIS A 128 23.69 -6.26 31.37
CA HIS A 128 24.60 -5.80 32.41
C HIS A 128 25.47 -4.63 31.96
N ILE A 129 24.88 -3.62 31.32
CA ILE A 129 25.53 -2.42 30.80
C ILE A 129 24.91 -1.15 31.37
N GLN A 130 25.66 -0.07 31.41
CA GLN A 130 25.16 1.25 31.79
C GLN A 130 24.97 2.18 30.61
N TRP A 131 25.61 1.90 29.49
CA TRP A 131 25.63 2.71 28.29
C TRP A 131 25.46 1.85 27.05
N PHE A 132 24.72 2.36 26.05
CA PHE A 132 24.53 1.73 24.74
C PHE A 132 25.38 2.46 23.70
N GLU A 133 26.24 1.73 22.99
CA GLU A 133 27.09 2.30 21.95
C GLU A 133 26.32 2.72 20.70
N GLU A 134 25.18 2.07 20.46
CA GLU A 134 24.30 2.31 19.31
C GLU A 134 25.04 2.30 17.95
N THR A 135 26.06 1.44 17.82
CA THR A 135 26.90 1.30 16.62
C THR A 135 26.38 0.25 15.63
N GLY A 136 25.48 -0.61 16.08
CA GLY A 136 24.91 -1.71 15.33
C GLY A 136 23.71 -1.34 14.47
N SER A 137 22.92 -2.34 14.12
CA SER A 137 21.72 -2.20 13.31
C SER A 137 20.65 -1.34 14.00
N SER A 138 19.80 -0.72 13.19
CA SER A 138 18.69 0.13 13.64
C SER A 138 17.42 -0.67 13.87
N PHE A 139 16.73 -0.42 14.99
CA PHE A 139 15.49 -1.05 15.40
C PHE A 139 14.43 0.02 15.73
N PRO A 140 13.78 0.60 14.72
CA PRO A 140 12.71 1.57 14.94
C PRO A 140 11.44 0.87 15.39
N ILE A 141 10.85 1.37 16.47
CA ILE A 141 9.65 0.83 17.08
C ILE A 141 8.44 1.69 16.69
N ARG A 142 7.35 1.05 16.35
CA ARG A 142 6.04 1.69 16.14
C ARG A 142 5.07 1.21 17.19
N VAL A 143 4.29 2.16 17.69
CA VAL A 143 3.30 1.93 18.73
C VAL A 143 1.94 2.42 18.28
N SER A 144 0.93 1.60 18.43
CA SER A 144 -0.46 2.02 18.27
C SER A 144 -1.23 1.70 19.54
N ILE A 145 -1.97 2.67 20.04
CA ILE A 145 -2.89 2.51 21.18
C ILE A 145 -4.30 2.71 20.65
N LEU A 146 -5.12 1.69 20.80
CA LEU A 146 -6.53 1.75 20.43
C LEU A 146 -7.38 1.24 21.60
N LYS A 147 -8.26 2.09 22.13
CA LYS A 147 -9.11 1.75 23.29
C LYS A 147 -8.29 1.18 24.47
N ASP A 148 -7.19 1.86 24.78
CA ASP A 148 -6.21 1.52 25.82
C ASP A 148 -5.44 0.22 25.58
N VAL A 149 -5.56 -0.43 24.43
CA VAL A 149 -4.74 -1.58 24.02
C VAL A 149 -3.53 -1.08 23.25
N VAL A 150 -2.36 -1.31 23.81
CA VAL A 150 -1.05 -0.97 23.23
C VAL A 150 -0.56 -2.12 22.37
N THR A 151 -0.28 -1.88 21.11
CA THR A 151 0.36 -2.82 20.19
C THR A 151 1.74 -2.27 19.84
N VAL A 152 2.76 -3.09 20.00
CA VAL A 152 4.17 -2.72 19.80
C VAL A 152 4.78 -3.58 18.70
N GLY A 153 5.35 -2.94 17.68
CA GLY A 153 5.99 -3.61 16.56
C GLY A 153 7.32 -2.99 16.15
N LEU A 154 8.27 -3.82 15.74
CA LEU A 154 9.51 -3.41 15.09
C LEU A 154 9.26 -3.21 13.60
N ASP A 155 9.67 -2.07 13.05
CA ASP A 155 9.53 -1.75 11.63
C ASP A 155 10.58 -2.50 10.80
N THR A 156 10.17 -3.55 10.12
CA THR A 156 11.07 -4.38 9.28
C THR A 156 11.36 -3.74 7.93
N SER A 157 10.51 -2.84 7.47
CA SER A 157 10.54 -2.26 6.13
C SER A 157 11.48 -1.05 6.01
N GLY A 158 11.52 -0.18 7.02
CA GLY A 158 12.27 1.07 7.02
C GLY A 158 11.57 2.16 6.20
N VAL A 159 11.99 2.39 4.96
CA VAL A 159 11.30 3.30 4.03
C VAL A 159 9.92 2.71 3.68
N SER A 160 8.88 3.56 3.62
CA SER A 160 7.50 3.09 3.35
C SER A 160 7.39 2.29 2.05
N LEU A 161 6.60 1.20 2.06
CA LEU A 161 6.52 0.24 0.94
C LEU A 161 5.86 0.82 -0.32
N HIS A 162 5.06 1.91 -0.22
CA HIS A 162 4.57 2.59 -1.42
C HIS A 162 5.72 3.10 -2.30
N LYS A 163 6.87 3.44 -1.72
CA LYS A 163 8.06 3.84 -2.48
C LYS A 163 8.70 2.63 -3.15
N ARG A 164 8.13 2.21 -4.30
CA ARG A 164 8.59 1.05 -5.10
C ARG A 164 9.99 1.23 -5.71
N GLY A 165 10.47 2.47 -5.77
CA GLY A 165 11.75 2.82 -6.39
C GLY A 165 11.61 3.37 -7.83
N TYR A 166 10.50 3.19 -8.51
CA TYR A 166 10.32 3.67 -9.88
C TYR A 166 9.89 5.14 -9.97
N ARG A 167 9.21 5.69 -8.95
CA ARG A 167 8.71 7.06 -8.99
C ARG A 167 9.80 8.05 -8.60
N LYS A 168 10.46 8.64 -9.59
CA LYS A 168 11.38 9.77 -9.41
C LYS A 168 10.73 11.12 -9.71
N LEU A 169 9.76 11.13 -10.62
CA LEU A 169 9.06 12.33 -11.06
C LEU A 169 7.61 12.25 -10.55
N THR A 170 7.20 13.24 -9.79
CA THR A 170 5.87 13.30 -9.17
C THR A 170 5.04 14.43 -9.77
N ALA A 171 3.79 14.10 -10.15
CA ALA A 171 2.74 15.11 -10.30
C ALA A 171 2.32 15.63 -8.91
N LYS A 172 1.53 16.71 -8.86
CA LYS A 172 0.96 17.21 -7.62
C LYS A 172 0.04 16.14 -7.01
N ALA A 173 0.23 15.84 -5.71
CA ALA A 173 -0.60 14.94 -4.90
C ALA A 173 -1.01 13.61 -5.57
N PRO A 174 -0.07 12.79 -6.07
CA PRO A 174 -0.41 11.53 -6.70
C PRO A 174 -0.97 10.54 -5.66
N ILE A 175 -1.86 9.65 -6.10
CA ILE A 175 -2.27 8.50 -5.30
C ILE A 175 -1.05 7.64 -4.96
N THR A 176 -0.98 7.10 -3.73
CA THR A 176 0.11 6.19 -3.36
C THR A 176 0.01 4.87 -4.12
N GLU A 177 1.14 4.25 -4.40
CA GLU A 177 1.23 2.99 -5.13
C GLU A 177 0.49 1.86 -4.41
N THR A 178 0.58 1.82 -3.08
CA THR A 178 -0.13 0.85 -2.23
C THR A 178 -1.64 0.99 -2.33
N LEU A 179 -2.15 2.23 -2.34
CA LEU A 179 -3.58 2.49 -2.51
C LEU A 179 -4.02 2.17 -3.95
N ALA A 180 -3.26 2.58 -4.96
CA ALA A 180 -3.57 2.27 -6.35
C ALA A 180 -3.64 0.75 -6.61
N ALA A 181 -2.66 0.00 -6.10
CA ALA A 181 -2.66 -1.47 -6.17
C ALA A 181 -3.90 -2.07 -5.49
N ALA A 182 -4.24 -1.60 -4.29
CA ALA A 182 -5.42 -2.09 -3.56
C ALA A 182 -6.73 -1.82 -4.32
N LEU A 183 -6.86 -0.64 -4.94
CA LEU A 183 -8.04 -0.30 -5.74
C LEU A 183 -8.13 -1.15 -7.01
N LEU A 184 -7.02 -1.41 -7.69
CA LEU A 184 -6.95 -2.35 -8.82
C LEU A 184 -7.40 -3.75 -8.39
N MET A 185 -6.93 -4.25 -7.25
CA MET A 185 -7.31 -5.57 -6.71
C MET A 185 -8.78 -5.65 -6.25
N LEU A 186 -9.45 -4.52 -6.00
CA LEU A 186 -10.89 -4.46 -5.77
C LEU A 186 -11.72 -4.54 -7.05
N THR A 187 -11.11 -4.33 -8.21
CA THR A 187 -11.77 -4.49 -9.50
C THR A 187 -11.71 -5.95 -9.98
N PRO A 188 -12.60 -6.39 -10.86
CA PRO A 188 -12.49 -7.70 -11.50
C PRO A 188 -11.55 -7.66 -12.73
N TRP A 189 -10.74 -6.61 -12.89
CA TRP A 189 -9.75 -6.53 -13.96
C TRP A 189 -8.71 -7.65 -13.85
N LYS A 190 -8.29 -8.15 -15.00
CA LYS A 190 -7.20 -9.12 -15.16
C LYS A 190 -6.35 -8.74 -16.38
N LYS A 191 -5.14 -9.27 -16.46
CA LYS A 191 -4.15 -8.92 -17.49
C LYS A 191 -4.62 -9.10 -18.95
N ASP A 192 -5.57 -9.96 -19.19
CA ASP A 192 -6.20 -10.22 -20.50
C ASP A 192 -7.28 -9.23 -20.89
N ARG A 193 -7.56 -8.24 -20.02
CA ARG A 193 -8.62 -7.25 -20.19
C ARG A 193 -8.05 -5.83 -20.34
N ILE A 194 -8.73 -5.01 -21.13
CA ILE A 194 -8.35 -3.62 -21.36
C ILE A 194 -8.49 -2.83 -20.06
N LEU A 195 -7.49 -2.01 -19.74
CA LEU A 195 -7.51 -1.05 -18.66
C LEU A 195 -7.10 0.33 -19.18
N VAL A 196 -7.89 1.34 -18.89
CA VAL A 196 -7.61 2.73 -19.27
C VAL A 196 -7.72 3.63 -18.04
N ASP A 197 -6.72 4.48 -17.83
CA ASP A 197 -6.76 5.60 -16.91
C ASP A 197 -6.73 6.93 -17.70
N PRO A 198 -7.88 7.62 -17.84
CA PRO A 198 -7.97 8.87 -18.60
C PRO A 198 -7.47 10.12 -17.86
N PHE A 199 -6.99 9.97 -16.62
CA PHE A 199 -6.35 10.99 -15.78
C PHE A 199 -5.13 10.41 -15.10
N CYS A 200 -4.24 9.78 -15.90
CA CYS A 200 -3.19 8.92 -15.37
C CYS A 200 -2.11 9.66 -14.57
N GLY A 201 -2.00 10.98 -14.71
CA GLY A 201 -0.98 11.74 -14.04
C GLY A 201 0.41 11.16 -14.31
N SER A 202 1.18 10.92 -13.26
CA SER A 202 2.51 10.28 -13.35
C SER A 202 2.47 8.76 -13.59
N GLY A 203 1.32 8.18 -13.94
CA GLY A 203 1.15 6.80 -14.40
C GLY A 203 0.91 5.76 -13.31
N THR A 204 0.49 6.13 -12.09
CA THR A 204 0.44 5.18 -10.96
C THR A 204 -0.44 3.96 -11.23
N PHE A 205 -1.71 4.14 -11.65
CA PHE A 205 -2.59 3.01 -11.94
C PHE A 205 -2.09 2.15 -13.11
N PRO A 206 -1.72 2.71 -14.27
CA PRO A 206 -1.18 1.92 -15.37
C PRO A 206 0.09 1.13 -14.99
N ILE A 207 1.02 1.74 -14.25
CA ILE A 207 2.27 1.09 -13.85
C ILE A 207 2.02 -0.04 -12.85
N GLU A 208 1.22 0.18 -11.79
CA GLU A 208 0.88 -0.89 -10.84
C GLU A 208 0.11 -2.03 -11.53
N ALA A 209 -0.78 -1.73 -12.47
CA ALA A 209 -1.48 -2.75 -13.27
C ALA A 209 -0.50 -3.57 -14.14
N ALA A 210 0.44 -2.91 -14.81
CA ALA A 210 1.46 -3.58 -15.63
C ALA A 210 2.42 -4.44 -14.79
N MET A 211 2.86 -3.94 -13.63
CA MET A 211 3.65 -4.72 -12.68
C MET A 211 2.88 -5.96 -12.18
N MET A 212 1.57 -5.83 -11.91
CA MET A 212 0.73 -6.97 -11.54
C MET A 212 0.60 -7.97 -12.69
N ALA A 213 0.39 -7.51 -13.92
CA ALA A 213 0.28 -8.35 -15.11
C ALA A 213 1.58 -9.13 -15.38
N ALA A 214 2.73 -8.47 -15.25
CA ALA A 214 4.07 -9.05 -15.43
C ALA A 214 4.57 -9.80 -14.19
N GLN A 215 3.78 -9.93 -13.13
CA GLN A 215 4.13 -10.58 -11.86
C GLN A 215 5.39 -10.00 -11.19
N ILE A 216 5.70 -8.74 -11.43
CA ILE A 216 6.81 -8.03 -10.77
C ILE A 216 6.42 -7.75 -9.31
N ALA A 217 7.16 -8.31 -8.36
CA ALA A 217 6.93 -8.05 -6.94
C ALA A 217 7.29 -6.58 -6.59
N PRO A 218 6.47 -5.88 -5.78
CA PRO A 218 6.63 -4.45 -5.54
C PRO A 218 7.91 -4.09 -4.78
N GLY A 219 8.52 -5.05 -4.10
CA GLY A 219 9.74 -4.87 -3.31
C GLY A 219 11.04 -5.17 -4.02
N MET A 220 11.03 -5.61 -5.30
CA MET A 220 12.24 -6.07 -5.99
C MET A 220 13.32 -5.00 -6.19
N ASN A 221 12.94 -3.72 -6.32
CA ASN A 221 13.86 -2.63 -6.65
C ASN A 221 14.19 -1.74 -5.43
N ARG A 222 14.25 -2.32 -4.23
CA ARG A 222 14.52 -1.60 -3.01
C ARG A 222 15.17 -2.50 -1.95
N SER A 223 15.72 -1.90 -0.89
CA SER A 223 16.21 -2.58 0.30
C SER A 223 15.23 -2.43 1.46
N PHE A 224 15.39 -3.28 2.47
CA PHE A 224 14.58 -3.30 3.66
C PHE A 224 15.45 -3.22 4.92
N LEU A 225 14.91 -2.63 5.96
CA LEU A 225 15.67 -2.42 7.20
C LEU A 225 16.06 -3.75 7.85
N ALA A 226 15.16 -4.74 7.84
CA ALA A 226 15.41 -6.04 8.44
C ALA A 226 16.50 -6.88 7.75
N GLU A 227 16.99 -6.47 6.56
CA GLU A 227 18.18 -7.08 5.95
C GLU A 227 19.43 -6.91 6.83
N GLN A 228 19.44 -5.90 7.71
CA GLN A 228 20.52 -5.68 8.69
C GLN A 228 20.41 -6.61 9.89
N TRP A 229 19.24 -7.21 10.15
CA TRP A 229 18.96 -8.03 11.35
C TRP A 229 19.33 -9.50 11.16
N LYS A 230 20.60 -9.78 10.88
CA LYS A 230 21.11 -11.13 10.50
C LYS A 230 20.80 -12.22 11.53
N HIS A 231 20.63 -11.86 12.80
CA HIS A 231 20.28 -12.78 13.88
C HIS A 231 18.79 -13.15 13.89
N LEU A 232 17.91 -12.30 13.34
CA LEU A 232 16.47 -12.55 13.22
C LEU A 232 16.10 -13.04 11.82
N VAL A 233 16.67 -12.41 10.78
CA VAL A 233 16.39 -12.73 9.37
C VAL A 233 17.72 -12.98 8.65
N PRO A 234 18.19 -14.23 8.60
CA PRO A 234 19.40 -14.62 7.88
C PRO A 234 19.38 -14.14 6.43
N ARG A 235 20.53 -13.69 5.91
CA ARG A 235 20.66 -13.18 4.54
C ARG A 235 20.14 -14.14 3.46
N LYS A 236 20.25 -15.45 3.71
CA LYS A 236 19.77 -16.49 2.81
C LYS A 236 18.29 -16.30 2.46
N HIS A 237 17.43 -15.98 3.43
CA HIS A 237 15.99 -15.77 3.18
C HIS A 237 15.74 -14.60 2.22
N TRP A 238 16.51 -13.51 2.32
CA TRP A 238 16.40 -12.40 1.38
C TRP A 238 16.82 -12.80 -0.04
N TYR A 239 17.91 -13.56 -0.19
CA TYR A 239 18.33 -14.05 -1.51
C TYR A 239 17.31 -15.02 -2.10
N ASP A 240 16.84 -16.01 -1.34
CA ASP A 240 15.87 -17.00 -1.78
C ASP A 240 14.55 -16.31 -2.25
N VAL A 241 14.07 -15.33 -1.49
CA VAL A 241 12.86 -14.57 -1.82
C VAL A 241 13.04 -13.69 -3.06
N MET A 242 14.20 -13.05 -3.22
CA MET A 242 14.50 -12.24 -4.40
C MET A 242 14.65 -13.10 -5.66
N ASP A 243 15.25 -14.28 -5.55
CA ASP A 243 15.35 -15.25 -6.64
C ASP A 243 13.96 -15.79 -7.03
N ASP A 244 13.11 -16.10 -6.05
CA ASP A 244 11.71 -16.48 -6.31
C ASP A 244 10.96 -15.36 -7.00
N ALA A 245 11.08 -14.12 -6.51
CA ALA A 245 10.45 -12.95 -7.13
C ALA A 245 10.91 -12.75 -8.59
N ALA A 246 12.20 -12.87 -8.84
CA ALA A 246 12.78 -12.76 -10.19
C ALA A 246 12.29 -13.88 -11.13
N SER A 247 12.15 -15.10 -10.61
CA SER A 247 11.70 -16.26 -11.39
C SER A 247 10.25 -16.15 -11.88
N ARG A 248 9.42 -15.35 -11.18
CA ARG A 248 8.00 -15.14 -11.51
C ARG A 248 7.78 -14.07 -12.57
N VAL A 249 8.77 -13.22 -12.84
CA VAL A 249 8.62 -12.09 -13.75
C VAL A 249 8.39 -12.57 -15.19
N ASP A 250 7.29 -12.11 -15.79
CA ASP A 250 6.93 -12.38 -17.19
C ASP A 250 6.80 -11.03 -17.94
N LEU A 251 7.89 -10.59 -18.54
CA LEU A 251 7.91 -9.38 -19.36
C LEU A 251 7.36 -9.60 -20.78
N THR A 252 7.03 -10.85 -21.15
CA THR A 252 6.44 -11.18 -22.45
C THR A 252 4.93 -11.19 -22.44
N VAL A 253 4.33 -10.91 -21.27
CA VAL A 253 2.88 -10.86 -21.09
C VAL A 253 2.24 -9.83 -22.04
N GLU A 254 1.21 -10.24 -22.75
CA GLU A 254 0.42 -9.33 -23.57
C GLU A 254 -0.64 -8.64 -22.71
N THR A 255 -0.69 -7.31 -22.79
CA THR A 255 -1.64 -6.48 -22.06
C THR A 255 -2.19 -5.37 -22.97
N ASP A 256 -3.35 -4.82 -22.61
CA ASP A 256 -3.90 -3.59 -23.20
C ASP A 256 -4.15 -2.59 -22.06
N ILE A 257 -3.07 -1.95 -21.62
CA ILE A 257 -3.07 -0.96 -20.55
C ILE A 257 -2.75 0.40 -21.16
N GLN A 258 -3.61 1.40 -20.93
CA GLN A 258 -3.47 2.73 -21.50
C GLN A 258 -3.58 3.80 -20.42
N GLY A 259 -2.75 4.83 -20.51
CA GLY A 259 -2.77 5.99 -19.64
C GLY A 259 -2.85 7.28 -20.45
N PHE A 260 -3.85 8.12 -20.17
CA PHE A 260 -4.03 9.40 -20.83
C PHE A 260 -4.01 10.54 -19.81
N ASP A 261 -3.51 11.69 -20.23
CA ASP A 261 -3.61 12.93 -19.50
C ASP A 261 -3.58 14.09 -20.48
N ILE A 262 -4.19 15.22 -20.13
CA ILE A 262 -4.18 16.44 -20.94
C ILE A 262 -2.80 17.10 -20.94
N ASP A 263 -2.00 16.88 -19.88
CA ASP A 263 -0.70 17.47 -19.69
C ASP A 263 0.41 16.57 -20.28
N GLY A 264 1.07 17.07 -21.33
CA GLY A 264 2.17 16.36 -21.99
C GLY A 264 3.42 16.16 -21.11
N ASP A 265 3.67 17.06 -20.14
CA ASP A 265 4.82 16.94 -19.22
C ASP A 265 4.60 15.81 -18.23
N VAL A 266 3.37 15.68 -17.77
CA VAL A 266 2.95 14.59 -16.88
C VAL A 266 3.04 13.25 -17.63
N ILE A 267 2.65 13.18 -18.91
CA ILE A 267 2.80 11.98 -19.75
C ILE A 267 4.28 11.61 -19.95
N ARG A 268 5.18 12.60 -20.12
CA ARG A 268 6.63 12.32 -20.17
C ARG A 268 7.12 11.70 -18.85
N SER A 269 6.65 12.23 -17.73
CA SER A 269 6.95 11.69 -16.40
C SER A 269 6.41 10.27 -16.21
N ALA A 270 5.18 9.98 -16.70
CA ALA A 270 4.58 8.65 -16.65
C ALA A 270 5.39 7.61 -17.44
N ARG A 271 5.84 7.97 -18.65
CA ARG A 271 6.71 7.10 -19.47
C ARG A 271 8.04 6.79 -18.80
N GLU A 272 8.69 7.81 -18.21
CA GLU A 272 9.95 7.62 -17.50
C GLU A 272 9.77 6.75 -16.25
N ASN A 273 8.72 6.96 -15.47
CA ASN A 273 8.38 6.12 -14.32
C ASN A 273 8.11 4.67 -14.75
N ALA A 274 7.39 4.44 -15.85
CA ALA A 274 7.15 3.09 -16.39
C ALA A 274 8.45 2.41 -16.84
N ARG A 275 9.37 3.16 -17.48
CA ARG A 275 10.70 2.69 -17.85
C ARG A 275 11.52 2.26 -16.63
N LEU A 276 11.48 3.06 -15.56
CA LEU A 276 12.14 2.72 -14.29
C LEU A 276 11.53 1.50 -13.61
N ALA A 277 10.22 1.27 -13.81
CA ALA A 277 9.52 0.07 -13.35
C ALA A 277 9.70 -1.13 -14.31
N GLN A 278 10.38 -0.97 -15.44
CA GLN A 278 10.61 -1.98 -16.49
C GLN A 278 9.31 -2.51 -17.15
N VAL A 279 8.27 -1.66 -17.22
CA VAL A 279 6.94 -2.01 -17.78
C VAL A 279 6.46 -1.05 -18.87
N ASP A 280 7.33 -0.16 -19.37
CA ASP A 280 6.99 0.83 -20.39
C ASP A 280 6.47 0.22 -21.70
N HIS A 281 6.97 -0.94 -22.08
CA HIS A 281 6.53 -1.70 -23.26
C HIS A 281 5.13 -2.34 -23.08
N LEU A 282 4.62 -2.44 -21.86
CA LEU A 282 3.30 -2.98 -21.52
C LEU A 282 2.20 -1.91 -21.46
N ILE A 283 2.56 -0.61 -21.58
CA ILE A 283 1.65 0.50 -21.36
C ILE A 283 1.70 1.48 -22.52
N HIS A 284 0.55 1.84 -23.05
CA HIS A 284 0.42 2.94 -24.00
C HIS A 284 0.09 4.25 -23.28
N PHE A 285 1.06 5.18 -23.22
CA PHE A 285 0.84 6.53 -22.70
C PHE A 285 0.69 7.55 -23.82
N GLN A 286 -0.36 8.39 -23.76
CA GLN A 286 -0.63 9.42 -24.75
C GLN A 286 -1.17 10.69 -24.10
N GLN A 287 -0.67 11.86 -24.55
CA GLN A 287 -1.32 13.13 -24.25
C GLN A 287 -2.67 13.17 -24.96
N ARG A 288 -3.76 13.13 -24.16
CA ARG A 288 -5.11 13.06 -24.69
C ARG A 288 -6.11 13.57 -23.65
N PRO A 289 -6.97 14.54 -23.97
CA PRO A 289 -8.01 14.99 -23.05
C PRO A 289 -9.11 13.93 -22.92
N VAL A 290 -9.76 13.90 -21.75
CA VAL A 290 -10.87 12.95 -21.49
C VAL A 290 -12.04 13.11 -22.46
N SER A 291 -12.21 14.29 -23.03
CA SER A 291 -13.23 14.57 -24.07
C SER A 291 -13.07 13.73 -25.36
N GLU A 292 -11.88 13.23 -25.61
CA GLU A 292 -11.57 12.36 -26.75
C GLU A 292 -11.56 10.87 -26.38
N LEU A 293 -11.86 10.52 -25.14
CA LEU A 293 -11.86 9.12 -24.68
C LEU A 293 -12.82 8.28 -25.54
N SER A 294 -12.26 7.29 -26.20
CA SER A 294 -12.97 6.32 -27.03
C SER A 294 -12.16 5.03 -27.14
N HIS A 295 -12.83 3.91 -27.31
CA HIS A 295 -12.15 2.63 -27.52
C HIS A 295 -13.04 1.70 -28.39
N PRO A 296 -12.48 1.00 -29.39
CA PRO A 296 -13.27 0.15 -30.29
C PRO A 296 -13.67 -1.20 -29.66
N ARG A 297 -12.91 -1.67 -28.66
CA ARG A 297 -13.19 -2.95 -28.01
C ARG A 297 -14.18 -2.79 -26.87
N LYS A 298 -14.96 -3.86 -26.60
CA LYS A 298 -15.92 -3.99 -25.52
C LYS A 298 -15.31 -4.52 -24.22
N TYR A 299 -16.06 -4.39 -23.13
CA TYR A 299 -15.76 -4.99 -21.82
C TYR A 299 -14.46 -4.52 -21.16
N GLY A 300 -14.01 -3.30 -21.42
CA GLY A 300 -12.84 -2.70 -20.79
C GLY A 300 -13.15 -2.15 -19.38
N PHE A 301 -12.09 -1.64 -18.77
CA PHE A 301 -12.11 -1.03 -17.43
C PHE A 301 -11.53 0.38 -17.48
N LEU A 302 -12.29 1.36 -17.00
CA LEU A 302 -11.74 2.64 -16.57
C LEU A 302 -11.40 2.54 -15.08
N VAL A 303 -10.14 2.78 -14.71
CA VAL A 303 -9.71 2.87 -13.30
C VAL A 303 -8.94 4.15 -13.15
N THR A 304 -9.46 5.11 -12.36
CA THR A 304 -8.96 6.48 -12.45
C THR A 304 -9.09 7.27 -11.16
N ASN A 305 -8.23 8.28 -11.03
CA ASN A 305 -8.17 9.26 -9.96
C ASN A 305 -8.21 10.67 -10.56
N PRO A 306 -9.38 11.17 -10.98
CA PRO A 306 -9.50 12.50 -11.59
C PRO A 306 -9.22 13.61 -10.57
N PRO A 307 -9.01 14.86 -11.03
CA PRO A 307 -8.82 16.02 -10.15
C PRO A 307 -9.98 16.20 -9.17
N TYR A 308 -9.66 16.68 -7.95
CA TYR A 308 -10.62 16.93 -6.87
C TYR A 308 -10.97 18.39 -6.67
N GLY A 309 -10.25 19.31 -7.37
CA GLY A 309 -10.41 20.75 -7.20
C GLY A 309 -9.75 21.26 -5.93
N GLU A 310 -8.44 21.15 -5.82
CA GLU A 310 -7.67 21.68 -4.69
C GLU A 310 -7.64 23.22 -4.70
N ARG A 311 -7.75 23.84 -5.89
CA ARG A 311 -7.80 25.28 -6.07
C ARG A 311 -9.21 25.73 -6.46
N LEU A 312 -9.54 27.01 -6.20
CA LEU A 312 -10.86 27.55 -6.49
C LEU A 312 -11.23 27.45 -7.97
N GLU A 313 -10.30 27.83 -8.86
CA GLU A 313 -10.46 27.74 -10.31
C GLU A 313 -10.67 26.29 -10.79
N GLU A 314 -9.97 25.34 -10.18
CA GLU A 314 -10.14 23.91 -10.46
C GLU A 314 -11.53 23.43 -10.06
N LYS A 315 -12.09 23.93 -8.92
CA LYS A 315 -13.42 23.56 -8.43
C LYS A 315 -14.52 23.93 -9.40
N GLU A 316 -14.42 25.10 -10.05
CA GLU A 316 -15.39 25.57 -11.03
C GLU A 316 -15.43 24.69 -12.29
N ALA A 317 -14.30 24.07 -12.66
CA ALA A 317 -14.21 23.19 -13.82
C ALA A 317 -14.66 21.74 -13.54
N LEU A 318 -14.76 21.32 -12.26
CA LEU A 318 -15.11 19.94 -11.92
C LEU A 318 -16.47 19.48 -12.46
N PRO A 319 -17.56 20.26 -12.38
CA PRO A 319 -18.86 19.86 -12.91
C PRO A 319 -18.79 19.42 -14.35
N GLU A 320 -18.14 20.22 -15.18
CA GLU A 320 -17.98 19.94 -16.61
C GLU A 320 -17.08 18.74 -16.86
N LEU A 321 -15.95 18.65 -16.14
CA LEU A 321 -15.02 17.52 -16.24
C LEU A 321 -15.70 16.17 -15.96
N TYR A 322 -16.48 16.10 -14.87
CA TYR A 322 -17.18 14.86 -14.49
C TYR A 322 -18.38 14.58 -15.42
N ARG A 323 -19.01 15.60 -15.98
CA ARG A 323 -20.05 15.44 -17.00
C ARG A 323 -19.47 14.81 -18.27
N VAL A 324 -18.36 15.34 -18.77
CA VAL A 324 -17.65 14.80 -19.93
C VAL A 324 -17.19 13.39 -19.69
N LEU A 325 -16.59 13.10 -18.52
CA LEU A 325 -16.21 11.73 -18.15
C LEU A 325 -17.41 10.78 -18.19
N GLY A 326 -18.55 11.19 -17.63
CA GLY A 326 -19.78 10.39 -17.65
C GLY A 326 -20.32 10.15 -19.05
N GLU A 327 -20.30 11.14 -19.93
CA GLU A 327 -20.70 11.01 -21.33
C GLU A 327 -19.80 10.03 -22.10
N ARG A 328 -18.49 10.17 -21.94
CA ARG A 328 -17.51 9.28 -22.59
C ARG A 328 -17.62 7.86 -22.08
N PHE A 329 -17.81 7.68 -20.76
CA PHE A 329 -18.02 6.36 -20.19
C PHE A 329 -19.28 5.68 -20.76
N ARG A 330 -20.40 6.40 -20.90
CA ARG A 330 -21.63 5.85 -21.50
C ARG A 330 -21.48 5.50 -22.98
N ALA A 331 -20.58 6.16 -23.70
CA ALA A 331 -20.28 5.85 -25.09
C ALA A 331 -19.40 4.60 -25.27
N LEU A 332 -18.75 4.13 -24.21
CA LEU A 332 -17.94 2.90 -24.22
C LEU A 332 -18.85 1.67 -24.05
N ASP A 333 -18.91 0.82 -25.06
CA ASP A 333 -19.79 -0.36 -25.05
C ASP A 333 -19.34 -1.40 -24.05
N SER A 334 -20.21 -1.68 -23.07
CA SER A 334 -20.01 -2.75 -22.05
C SER A 334 -18.82 -2.54 -21.09
N TRP A 335 -18.39 -1.29 -20.89
CA TRP A 335 -17.28 -0.98 -19.98
C TRP A 335 -17.72 -0.86 -18.53
N SER A 336 -16.78 -1.11 -17.62
CA SER A 336 -16.89 -0.81 -16.19
C SER A 336 -16.03 0.42 -15.87
N MET A 337 -16.47 1.23 -14.91
CA MET A 337 -15.67 2.36 -14.41
C MET A 337 -15.51 2.26 -12.89
N TYR A 338 -14.28 2.49 -12.45
CA TYR A 338 -13.85 2.51 -11.06
C TYR A 338 -13.12 3.83 -10.83
N LEU A 339 -13.65 4.64 -9.94
CA LEU A 339 -13.27 6.03 -9.77
C LEU A 339 -13.06 6.34 -8.30
N ILE A 340 -11.86 6.82 -7.93
CA ILE A 340 -11.61 7.37 -6.60
C ILE A 340 -11.65 8.90 -6.65
N THR A 341 -12.45 9.53 -5.77
CA THR A 341 -12.56 10.98 -5.70
C THR A 341 -13.04 11.46 -4.34
N SER A 342 -12.65 12.68 -3.94
CA SER A 342 -13.23 13.40 -2.82
C SER A 342 -14.36 14.35 -3.24
N TYR A 343 -14.62 14.50 -4.55
CA TYR A 343 -15.66 15.38 -5.05
C TYR A 343 -17.05 14.80 -4.77
N GLU A 344 -17.79 15.43 -3.86
CA GLU A 344 -19.07 14.88 -3.35
C GLU A 344 -20.15 14.79 -4.43
N ASP A 345 -20.18 15.74 -5.38
CA ASP A 345 -21.15 15.78 -6.48
C ASP A 345 -20.77 14.89 -7.69
N ALA A 346 -19.69 14.11 -7.60
CA ALA A 346 -19.19 13.31 -8.72
C ALA A 346 -20.28 12.48 -9.41
N GLN A 347 -21.11 11.76 -8.66
CA GLN A 347 -22.18 10.91 -9.22
C GLN A 347 -23.24 11.74 -9.94
N ARG A 348 -23.56 12.93 -9.45
CA ARG A 348 -24.54 13.85 -10.05
C ARG A 348 -24.09 14.27 -11.46
N TYR A 349 -22.81 14.69 -11.57
CA TYR A 349 -22.30 15.16 -12.86
C TYR A 349 -21.94 14.04 -13.83
N ILE A 350 -21.49 12.87 -13.33
CA ILE A 350 -21.38 11.65 -14.15
C ILE A 350 -22.74 11.24 -14.73
N GLY A 351 -23.86 11.65 -14.10
CA GLY A 351 -25.21 11.36 -14.58
C GLY A 351 -25.65 9.92 -14.35
N LYS A 352 -24.98 9.18 -13.47
CA LYS A 352 -25.33 7.82 -13.07
C LYS A 352 -24.95 7.61 -11.59
N LYS A 353 -25.85 6.99 -10.83
CA LYS A 353 -25.53 6.52 -9.47
C LYS A 353 -24.61 5.30 -9.55
N ALA A 354 -23.58 5.26 -8.72
CA ALA A 354 -22.68 4.10 -8.63
C ALA A 354 -23.42 2.87 -8.10
N ASP A 355 -23.10 1.70 -8.64
CA ASP A 355 -23.63 0.42 -8.19
C ASP A 355 -23.14 0.08 -6.79
N LYS A 356 -21.89 0.46 -6.49
CA LYS A 356 -21.27 0.37 -5.17
C LYS A 356 -20.38 1.57 -4.91
N ASN A 357 -20.24 1.94 -3.65
CA ASN A 357 -19.22 2.88 -3.21
C ASN A 357 -18.51 2.34 -1.95
N ARG A 358 -17.27 2.79 -1.77
CA ARG A 358 -16.48 2.49 -0.59
C ARG A 358 -15.80 3.76 -0.13
N LYS A 359 -15.97 4.11 1.15
CA LYS A 359 -15.25 5.21 1.77
C LYS A 359 -13.82 4.78 2.04
N ILE A 360 -12.86 5.56 1.56
CA ILE A 360 -11.42 5.28 1.70
C ILE A 360 -10.73 6.61 2.04
N TYR A 361 -9.68 6.55 2.85
CA TYR A 361 -8.85 7.71 3.13
C TYR A 361 -7.59 7.68 2.29
N ASN A 362 -7.35 8.72 1.50
CA ASN A 362 -6.09 8.98 0.81
C ASN A 362 -5.30 10.00 1.64
N GLY A 363 -4.38 9.54 2.48
CA GLY A 363 -3.79 10.38 3.52
C GLY A 363 -4.85 10.86 4.50
N MET A 364 -4.96 12.18 4.68
CA MET A 364 -6.00 12.82 5.52
C MET A 364 -7.30 13.08 4.77
N LEU A 365 -7.31 12.93 3.46
CA LEU A 365 -8.45 13.26 2.62
C LEU A 365 -9.46 12.10 2.58
N ARG A 366 -10.71 12.40 2.92
CA ARG A 366 -11.82 11.48 2.76
C ARG A 366 -12.20 11.38 1.29
N THR A 367 -12.08 10.20 0.71
CA THR A 367 -12.44 9.89 -0.67
C THR A 367 -13.48 8.77 -0.73
N TYR A 368 -14.10 8.64 -1.90
CA TYR A 368 -15.02 7.55 -2.21
C TYR A 368 -14.54 6.82 -3.47
N PHE A 369 -14.50 5.50 -3.39
CA PHE A 369 -14.26 4.64 -4.54
C PHE A 369 -15.60 4.18 -5.10
N TYR A 370 -16.04 4.86 -6.16
CA TYR A 370 -17.28 4.58 -6.87
C TYR A 370 -17.05 3.48 -7.91
N GLN A 371 -17.99 2.54 -7.99
CA GLN A 371 -17.93 1.41 -8.89
C GLN A 371 -19.17 1.39 -9.78
N TYR A 372 -18.97 1.46 -11.09
CA TYR A 372 -19.97 1.37 -12.12
C TYR A 372 -19.70 0.09 -12.92
N ALA A 373 -20.46 -0.96 -12.63
CA ALA A 373 -20.26 -2.25 -13.24
C ALA A 373 -20.85 -2.32 -14.65
N GLY A 374 -20.05 -2.74 -15.60
CA GLY A 374 -20.51 -3.17 -16.93
C GLY A 374 -20.85 -4.66 -16.95
N PRO A 375 -21.46 -5.14 -18.03
CA PRO A 375 -21.79 -6.54 -18.20
C PRO A 375 -20.52 -7.41 -18.29
N LYS A 376 -20.63 -8.66 -17.87
CA LYS A 376 -19.56 -9.63 -18.06
C LYS A 376 -19.48 -10.04 -19.54
N PRO A 377 -18.28 -10.28 -20.10
CA PRO A 377 -18.16 -10.86 -21.43
C PRO A 377 -18.87 -12.20 -21.50
N PRO A 378 -19.42 -12.59 -22.66
CA PRO A 378 -20.00 -13.91 -22.82
C PRO A 378 -18.94 -14.97 -22.54
N LYS A 379 -19.35 -16.07 -21.89
CA LYS A 379 -18.46 -17.21 -21.70
C LYS A 379 -18.03 -17.72 -23.05
N LYS A 380 -16.72 -17.89 -23.31
CA LYS A 380 -16.25 -18.65 -24.47
C LYS A 380 -16.93 -20.03 -24.41
N ARG A 381 -17.71 -20.40 -25.44
CA ARG A 381 -18.18 -21.78 -25.56
C ARG A 381 -16.92 -22.63 -25.69
N THR A 382 -16.64 -23.46 -24.69
CA THR A 382 -15.66 -24.55 -24.79
C THR A 382 -16.29 -25.60 -25.70
N GLY A 383 -15.89 -25.63 -26.96
CA GLY A 383 -16.38 -26.61 -27.92
C GLY A 383 -16.44 -26.04 -29.33
N GLU A 384 -15.28 -25.95 -29.97
CA GLU A 384 -15.03 -26.28 -31.39
C GLU A 384 -13.53 -26.39 -31.59
#